data_8d0c0083b6f4342702dde1dd9beb176c
#
_entry.id   8d0c0083b6f4342702dde1dd9beb176c
#
_cell.length_a   1.000
_cell.length_b   1.000
_cell.length_c   1.000
_cell.angle_alpha   90.00
_cell.angle_beta   90.00
_cell.angle_gamma   90.00
#
_symmetry.space_group_name_H-M   'P 1'
#
loop_
_entity.id
_entity.type
_entity.pdbx_description
1 polymer ?
#
loop_
_entity_poly.entity_id
_entity_poly.type
_entity_poly.pdbx_seq_one_letter_code
_entity_poly.pdbx_strand_id
1 'polypeptide(L)'
;MDKQELRDGLMHELWRMNKIDLMLSLREFVEGETAALWYLHSCGAERVSPSQISENLHVSRARAANILRSLRSKGYVEMETSPDDRRKMDVFFTPKGKKLLEEKYDFLLRYFDLFVDVLGESDILELTRLLKRVADSDRLIRSAGDARETGGGEE
;
A
#
# COMPACT_ATOMS: atom_id res chain seq x y z
N MET A 1 15.21 18.11 -26.07
CA MET A 1 15.35 17.02 -25.07
C MET A 1 14.84 15.74 -25.73
N ASP A 2 15.69 14.75 -25.85
CA ASP A 2 15.29 13.51 -26.48
C ASP A 2 14.56 12.58 -25.52
N LYS A 3 14.03 11.45 -26.03
CA LYS A 3 13.29 10.48 -25.22
C LYS A 3 14.15 9.84 -24.12
N GLN A 4 15.45 9.70 -24.37
CA GLN A 4 16.39 9.10 -23.44
C GLN A 4 16.64 10.04 -22.25
N GLU A 5 16.90 11.31 -22.52
CA GLU A 5 17.06 12.34 -21.48
C GLU A 5 15.85 12.45 -20.56
N LEU A 6 14.63 12.43 -21.15
CA LEU A 6 13.37 12.44 -20.39
C LEU A 6 13.23 11.23 -19.49
N ARG A 7 13.52 10.04 -20.02
CA ARG A 7 13.48 8.79 -19.25
C ARG A 7 14.46 8.80 -18.09
N ASP A 8 15.71 9.18 -18.38
CA ASP A 8 16.79 9.12 -17.40
C ASP A 8 16.55 10.15 -16.27
N GLY A 9 16.06 11.33 -16.62
CA GLY A 9 15.64 12.35 -15.64
C GLY A 9 14.49 11.86 -14.75
N LEU A 10 13.44 11.27 -15.32
CA LEU A 10 12.33 10.71 -14.58
C LEU A 10 12.78 9.59 -13.64
N MET A 11 13.60 8.66 -14.12
CA MET A 11 14.13 7.57 -13.30
C MET A 11 14.96 8.10 -12.11
N HIS A 12 15.80 9.11 -12.34
CA HIS A 12 16.61 9.72 -11.32
C HIS A 12 15.74 10.29 -10.17
N GLU A 13 14.70 11.05 -10.51
CA GLU A 13 13.83 11.65 -9.50
C GLU A 13 12.97 10.62 -8.76
N LEU A 14 12.47 9.58 -9.45
CA LEU A 14 11.76 8.49 -8.81
C LEU A 14 12.64 7.72 -7.80
N TRP A 15 13.93 7.53 -8.11
CA TRP A 15 14.87 6.91 -7.18
C TRP A 15 15.19 7.81 -5.97
N ARG A 16 15.27 9.11 -6.19
CA ARG A 16 15.42 10.08 -5.08
C ARG A 16 14.19 10.05 -4.17
N MET A 17 13.00 10.05 -4.75
CA MET A 17 11.74 9.97 -3.99
C MET A 17 11.65 8.73 -3.10
N ASN A 18 12.18 7.59 -3.55
CA ASN A 18 12.12 6.34 -2.78
C ASN A 18 12.85 6.40 -1.42
N LYS A 19 13.70 7.41 -1.21
CA LYS A 19 14.50 7.60 -0.01
C LYS A 19 13.95 8.67 0.94
N ILE A 20 12.90 9.39 0.54
CA ILE A 20 12.32 10.42 1.41
C ILE A 20 11.38 9.80 2.43
N ASP A 21 11.31 10.38 3.61
CA ASP A 21 10.54 9.86 4.75
C ASP A 21 9.05 9.71 4.45
N LEU A 22 8.48 10.58 3.60
CA LEU A 22 7.11 10.46 3.14
C LEU A 22 6.85 9.13 2.44
N MET A 23 7.74 8.73 1.51
CA MET A 23 7.58 7.49 0.77
C MET A 23 7.78 6.26 1.66
N LEU A 24 8.70 6.35 2.62
CA LEU A 24 8.90 5.30 3.63
C LEU A 24 7.66 5.14 4.51
N SER A 25 7.06 6.24 4.94
CA SER A 25 5.83 6.24 5.74
C SER A 25 4.62 5.69 4.96
N LEU A 26 4.46 6.12 3.68
CA LEU A 26 3.41 5.59 2.80
C LEU A 26 3.55 4.08 2.58
N ARG A 27 4.77 3.59 2.44
CA ARG A 27 5.03 2.16 2.23
C ARG A 27 4.51 1.30 3.37
N GLU A 28 4.58 1.78 4.60
CA GLU A 28 4.03 1.06 5.75
C GLU A 28 2.52 0.79 5.63
N PHE A 29 1.76 1.68 4.95
CA PHE A 29 0.32 1.52 4.74
C PHE A 29 -0.05 0.60 3.57
N VAL A 30 0.92 0.21 2.74
CA VAL A 30 0.70 -0.74 1.64
C VAL A 30 1.37 -2.09 1.85
N GLU A 31 2.30 -2.18 2.80
CA GLU A 31 3.05 -3.42 3.08
C GLU A 31 3.13 -3.70 4.58
N GLY A 32 3.12 -4.99 4.95
CA GLY A 32 3.41 -5.45 6.30
C GLY A 32 2.29 -5.26 7.33
N GLU A 33 2.66 -5.01 8.58
CA GLU A 33 1.74 -4.97 9.72
C GLU A 33 0.76 -3.81 9.65
N THR A 34 1.24 -2.61 9.33
CA THR A 34 0.39 -1.41 9.22
C THR A 34 -0.63 -1.57 8.09
N ALA A 35 -0.24 -2.16 6.96
CA ALA A 35 -1.16 -2.46 5.86
C ALA A 35 -2.26 -3.43 6.28
N ALA A 36 -1.94 -4.47 7.06
CA ALA A 36 -2.94 -5.38 7.59
C ALA A 36 -3.91 -4.68 8.56
N LEU A 37 -3.40 -3.81 9.43
CA LEU A 37 -4.23 -3.00 10.33
C LEU A 37 -5.11 -2.00 9.54
N TRP A 38 -4.56 -1.38 8.51
CA TRP A 38 -5.30 -0.47 7.63
C TRP A 38 -6.45 -1.18 6.89
N TYR A 39 -6.18 -2.39 6.39
CA TYR A 39 -7.22 -3.21 5.76
C TYR A 39 -8.34 -3.58 6.74
N LEU A 40 -8.01 -4.02 7.96
CA LEU A 40 -8.99 -4.30 9.01
C LEU A 40 -9.82 -3.06 9.36
N HIS A 41 -9.19 -1.88 9.42
CA HIS A 41 -9.90 -0.62 9.65
C HIS A 41 -10.88 -0.31 8.51
N SER A 42 -10.47 -0.50 7.26
CA SER A 42 -11.29 -0.25 6.08
C SER A 42 -12.50 -1.18 5.98
N CYS A 43 -12.41 -2.39 6.51
CA CYS A 43 -13.52 -3.34 6.59
C CYS A 43 -14.53 -3.02 7.70
N GLY A 44 -14.21 -2.09 8.60
CA GLY A 44 -15.09 -1.71 9.72
C GLY A 44 -15.30 -2.83 10.72
N ALA A 45 -16.57 -3.16 11.01
CA ALA A 45 -16.94 -4.21 11.95
C ALA A 45 -17.13 -5.59 11.29
N GLU A 46 -16.80 -5.73 10.00
CA GLU A 46 -16.92 -7.00 9.30
C GLU A 46 -15.87 -8.00 9.79
N ARG A 47 -16.24 -9.28 9.74
CA ARG A 47 -15.33 -10.38 10.05
C ARG A 47 -14.32 -10.53 8.91
N VAL A 48 -13.06 -10.49 9.23
CA VAL A 48 -11.98 -10.60 8.23
C VAL A 48 -11.19 -11.86 8.49
N SER A 49 -11.10 -12.71 7.47
CA SER A 49 -10.28 -13.93 7.52
C SER A 49 -8.82 -13.64 7.16
N PRO A 50 -7.87 -14.48 7.62
CA PRO A 50 -6.47 -14.38 7.18
C PRO A 50 -6.28 -14.47 5.66
N SER A 51 -7.15 -15.22 4.97
CA SER A 51 -7.12 -15.33 3.50
C SER A 51 -7.44 -14.02 2.82
N GLN A 52 -8.46 -13.29 3.29
CA GLN A 52 -8.81 -11.96 2.77
C GLN A 52 -7.65 -10.96 2.96
N ILE A 53 -6.95 -11.03 4.10
CA ILE A 53 -5.76 -10.21 4.34
C ILE A 53 -4.65 -10.57 3.35
N SER A 54 -4.38 -11.87 3.15
CA SER A 54 -3.39 -12.36 2.18
C SER A 54 -3.68 -11.86 0.75
N GLU A 55 -4.93 -11.94 0.32
CA GLU A 55 -5.39 -11.48 -0.99
C GLU A 55 -5.27 -9.96 -1.15
N ASN A 56 -5.75 -9.20 -0.15
CA ASN A 56 -5.70 -7.74 -0.20
C ASN A 56 -4.27 -7.19 -0.21
N LEU A 57 -3.39 -7.77 0.59
CA LEU A 57 -1.99 -7.35 0.66
C LEU A 57 -1.14 -7.92 -0.49
N HIS A 58 -1.69 -8.75 -1.36
CA HIS A 58 -0.96 -9.44 -2.43
C HIS A 58 0.27 -10.21 -1.93
N VAL A 59 0.13 -10.89 -0.80
CA VAL A 59 1.19 -11.69 -0.18
C VAL A 59 0.80 -13.15 -0.08
N SER A 60 1.77 -14.04 0.12
CA SER A 60 1.49 -15.46 0.37
C SER A 60 0.74 -15.65 1.69
N ARG A 61 -0.03 -16.74 1.79
CA ARG A 61 -0.71 -17.13 3.04
C ARG A 61 0.25 -17.27 4.21
N ALA A 62 1.45 -17.80 3.96
CA ALA A 62 2.49 -17.92 4.97
C ALA A 62 2.97 -16.55 5.48
N ARG A 63 3.15 -15.57 4.58
CA ARG A 63 3.53 -14.20 4.95
C ARG A 63 2.41 -13.52 5.74
N ALA A 64 1.16 -13.63 5.30
CA ALA A 64 0.01 -13.10 6.04
C ALA A 64 -0.11 -13.71 7.44
N ALA A 65 0.08 -15.02 7.58
CA ALA A 65 0.09 -15.70 8.88
C ALA A 65 1.21 -15.20 9.79
N ASN A 66 2.40 -14.91 9.26
CA ASN A 66 3.51 -14.34 10.03
C ASN A 66 3.19 -12.91 10.50
N ILE A 67 2.64 -12.06 9.62
CA ILE A 67 2.18 -10.70 9.97
C ILE A 67 1.15 -10.77 11.11
N LEU A 68 0.13 -11.61 10.96
CA LEU A 68 -0.93 -11.75 11.97
C LEU A 68 -0.41 -12.31 13.29
N ARG A 69 0.51 -13.27 13.26
CA ARG A 69 1.15 -13.79 14.47
C ARG A 69 1.92 -12.69 15.21
N SER A 70 2.64 -11.84 14.49
CA SER A 70 3.37 -10.71 15.06
C SER A 70 2.40 -9.68 15.65
N LEU A 71 1.37 -9.29 14.91
CA LEU A 71 0.33 -8.35 15.40
C LEU A 71 -0.37 -8.88 16.66
N ARG A 72 -0.70 -10.18 16.68
CA ARG A 72 -1.33 -10.81 17.83
C ARG A 72 -0.39 -10.84 19.04
N SER A 73 0.88 -11.17 18.85
CA SER A 73 1.88 -11.18 19.94
C SER A 73 2.09 -9.81 20.57
N LYS A 74 1.92 -8.75 19.78
CA LYS A 74 1.97 -7.35 20.24
C LYS A 74 0.65 -6.85 20.83
N GLY A 75 -0.43 -7.64 20.72
CA GLY A 75 -1.75 -7.30 21.22
C GLY A 75 -2.52 -6.30 20.34
N TYR A 76 -2.18 -6.16 19.06
CA TYR A 76 -2.84 -5.26 18.13
C TYR A 76 -4.05 -5.89 17.43
N VAL A 77 -4.08 -7.21 17.35
CA VAL A 77 -5.21 -7.98 16.85
C VAL A 77 -5.49 -9.18 17.74
N GLU A 78 -6.73 -9.63 17.73
CA GLU A 78 -7.20 -10.90 18.27
C GLU A 78 -7.66 -11.81 17.14
N MET A 79 -7.61 -13.12 17.38
CA MET A 79 -8.05 -14.11 16.40
C MET A 79 -8.92 -15.14 17.11
N GLU A 80 -10.12 -15.34 16.59
CA GLU A 80 -11.08 -16.29 17.13
C GLU A 80 -11.52 -17.27 16.04
N THR A 81 -11.96 -18.46 16.47
CA THR A 81 -12.57 -19.41 15.53
C THR A 81 -13.90 -18.85 15.03
N SER A 82 -14.09 -18.85 13.71
CA SER A 82 -15.35 -18.38 13.12
C SER A 82 -16.53 -19.22 13.61
N PRO A 83 -17.62 -18.60 14.08
CA PRO A 83 -18.81 -19.33 14.54
C PRO A 83 -19.50 -20.10 13.40
N ASP A 84 -19.32 -19.67 12.16
CA ASP A 84 -19.96 -20.27 10.99
C ASP A 84 -19.17 -21.48 10.44
N ASP A 85 -17.85 -21.51 10.65
CA ASP A 85 -16.97 -22.61 10.22
C ASP A 85 -15.77 -22.74 11.15
N ARG A 86 -15.74 -23.81 11.96
CA ARG A 86 -14.66 -24.08 12.93
C ARG A 86 -13.27 -24.26 12.30
N ARG A 87 -13.18 -24.38 10.99
CA ARG A 87 -11.91 -24.45 10.24
C ARG A 87 -11.35 -23.09 9.90
N LYS A 88 -12.14 -22.03 10.09
CA LYS A 88 -11.79 -20.65 9.76
C LYS A 88 -11.51 -19.84 11.02
N MET A 89 -10.67 -18.85 10.87
CA MET A 89 -10.36 -17.87 11.91
C MET A 89 -10.85 -16.50 11.44
N ASP A 90 -11.39 -15.74 12.36
CA ASP A 90 -11.73 -14.32 12.17
C ASP A 90 -10.72 -13.48 12.93
N VAL A 91 -10.29 -12.38 12.33
CA VAL A 91 -9.31 -11.43 12.87
C VAL A 91 -10.03 -10.16 13.29
N PHE A 92 -9.75 -9.69 14.48
CA PHE A 92 -10.38 -8.52 15.07
C PHE A 92 -9.35 -7.47 15.49
N PHE A 93 -9.72 -6.23 15.31
CA PHE A 93 -8.98 -5.09 15.83
C PHE A 93 -9.11 -4.99 17.35
N THR A 94 -7.98 -4.84 18.05
CA THR A 94 -8.02 -4.45 19.47
C THR A 94 -8.03 -2.92 19.60
N PRO A 95 -8.48 -2.38 20.77
CA PRO A 95 -8.34 -0.94 21.05
C PRO A 95 -6.89 -0.44 20.93
N LYS A 96 -5.92 -1.27 21.33
CA LYS A 96 -4.48 -0.99 21.19
C LYS A 96 -4.05 -0.91 19.73
N GLY A 97 -4.55 -1.81 18.88
CA GLY A 97 -4.27 -1.80 17.45
C GLY A 97 -4.86 -0.58 16.76
N LYS A 98 -6.10 -0.20 17.10
CA LYS A 98 -6.76 1.02 16.60
C LYS A 98 -5.95 2.26 16.93
N LYS A 99 -5.55 2.40 18.19
CA LYS A 99 -4.74 3.53 18.64
C LYS A 99 -3.42 3.64 17.89
N LEU A 100 -2.71 2.53 17.69
CA LEU A 100 -1.48 2.52 16.91
C LEU A 100 -1.70 2.99 15.47
N LEU A 101 -2.77 2.51 14.82
CA LEU A 101 -3.07 2.91 13.45
C LEU A 101 -3.42 4.40 13.37
N GLU A 102 -4.22 4.92 14.30
CA GLU A 102 -4.56 6.35 14.40
C GLU A 102 -3.30 7.20 14.55
N GLU A 103 -2.39 6.85 15.46
CA GLU A 103 -1.12 7.56 15.65
C GLU A 103 -0.25 7.59 14.37
N LYS A 104 -0.15 6.45 13.67
CA LYS A 104 0.58 6.36 12.40
C LYS A 104 -0.07 7.18 11.29
N TYR A 105 -1.39 7.14 11.20
CA TYR A 105 -2.15 7.89 10.19
C TYR A 105 -2.05 9.41 10.44
N ASP A 106 -2.18 9.86 11.67
CA ASP A 106 -2.00 11.26 12.05
C ASP A 106 -0.59 11.77 11.75
N PHE A 107 0.43 10.93 11.97
CA PHE A 107 1.79 11.26 11.58
C PHE A 107 1.92 11.45 10.07
N LEU A 108 1.34 10.55 9.29
CA LEU A 108 1.33 10.64 7.83
C LEU A 108 0.61 11.90 7.33
N LEU A 109 -0.56 12.22 7.90
CA LEU A 109 -1.31 13.44 7.54
C LEU A 109 -0.50 14.71 7.80
N ARG A 110 0.13 14.82 8.98
CA ARG A 110 1.00 15.98 9.29
C ARG A 110 2.17 16.11 8.30
N TYR A 111 2.70 15.00 7.82
CA TYR A 111 3.75 15.01 6.82
C TYR A 111 3.25 15.54 5.46
N PHE A 112 2.04 15.15 5.07
CA PHE A 112 1.40 15.69 3.86
C PHE A 112 1.08 17.17 3.99
N ASP A 113 0.60 17.63 5.15
CA ASP A 113 0.37 19.05 5.39
C ASP A 113 1.65 19.87 5.20
N LEU A 114 2.78 19.39 5.72
CA LEU A 114 4.09 20.05 5.48
C LEU A 114 4.47 20.05 3.99
N PHE A 115 4.14 19.02 3.23
CA PHE A 115 4.37 19.01 1.78
C PHE A 115 3.53 20.07 1.07
N VAL A 116 2.27 20.22 1.45
CA VAL A 116 1.38 21.25 0.93
C VAL A 116 1.94 22.65 1.26
N ASP A 117 2.39 22.87 2.48
CA ASP A 117 2.96 24.15 2.91
C ASP A 117 4.25 24.51 2.15
N VAL A 118 5.09 23.53 1.88
CA VAL A 118 6.39 23.73 1.19
C VAL A 118 6.23 23.93 -0.31
N LEU A 119 5.38 23.14 -0.97
CA LEU A 119 5.20 23.17 -2.42
C LEU A 119 4.15 24.20 -2.85
N GLY A 120 3.18 24.49 -2.01
CA GLY A 120 2.06 25.37 -2.31
C GLY A 120 0.99 24.72 -3.18
N GLU A 121 -0.17 25.37 -3.22
CA GLU A 121 -1.39 24.83 -3.86
C GLU A 121 -1.18 24.46 -5.34
N SER A 122 -0.55 25.33 -6.11
CA SER A 122 -0.35 25.14 -7.56
C SER A 122 0.40 23.87 -7.87
N ASP A 123 1.53 23.65 -7.19
CA ASP A 123 2.41 22.51 -7.45
C ASP A 123 1.78 21.21 -6.95
N ILE A 124 1.06 21.25 -5.83
CA ILE A 124 0.30 20.11 -5.32
C ILE A 124 -0.82 19.70 -6.29
N LEU A 125 -1.56 20.64 -6.85
CA LEU A 125 -2.59 20.36 -7.85
C LEU A 125 -2.00 19.76 -9.11
N GLU A 126 -0.89 20.30 -9.61
CA GLU A 126 -0.22 19.78 -10.80
C GLU A 126 0.38 18.36 -10.55
N LEU A 127 1.04 18.16 -9.41
CA LEU A 127 1.54 16.84 -9.02
C LEU A 127 0.41 15.81 -8.92
N THR A 128 -0.70 16.18 -8.29
CA THR A 128 -1.88 15.30 -8.17
C THR A 128 -2.43 14.93 -9.54
N ARG A 129 -2.53 15.91 -10.44
CA ARG A 129 -2.96 15.70 -11.84
C ARG A 129 -2.04 14.74 -12.58
N LEU A 130 -0.73 14.90 -12.45
CA LEU A 130 0.26 14.05 -13.11
C LEU A 130 0.24 12.63 -12.54
N LEU A 131 0.18 12.46 -11.21
CA LEU A 131 0.09 11.16 -10.55
C LEU A 131 -1.17 10.41 -10.99
N LYS A 132 -2.32 11.10 -11.07
CA LYS A 132 -3.55 10.51 -11.59
C LYS A 132 -3.38 10.00 -13.02
N ARG A 133 -2.78 10.81 -13.91
CA ARG A 133 -2.50 10.37 -15.29
C ARG A 133 -1.59 9.15 -15.35
N VAL A 134 -0.56 9.08 -14.50
CA VAL A 134 0.33 7.91 -14.42
C VAL A 134 -0.47 6.68 -14.00
N ALA A 135 -1.28 6.78 -12.95
CA ALA A 135 -2.11 5.67 -12.46
C ALA A 135 -3.12 5.19 -13.54
N ASP A 136 -3.79 6.12 -14.22
CA ASP A 136 -4.74 5.80 -15.29
C ASP A 136 -4.05 5.18 -16.53
N SER A 137 -2.77 5.50 -16.75
CA SER A 137 -1.98 4.98 -17.89
C SER A 137 -1.35 3.62 -17.64
N ASP A 138 -1.27 3.15 -16.41
CA ASP A 138 -0.59 1.88 -16.06
C ASP A 138 -1.18 0.69 -16.85
N ARG A 139 -2.50 0.64 -17.01
CA ARG A 139 -3.17 -0.41 -17.78
C ARG A 139 -2.75 -0.42 -19.25
N LEU A 140 -2.59 0.77 -19.86
CA LEU A 140 -2.14 0.92 -21.25
C LEU A 140 -0.67 0.54 -21.40
N ILE A 141 0.16 0.88 -20.42
CA ILE A 141 1.59 0.56 -20.39
C ILE A 141 1.80 -0.95 -20.29
N ARG A 142 1.05 -1.64 -19.43
CA ARG A 142 1.09 -3.10 -19.28
C ARG A 142 0.70 -3.80 -20.59
N SER A 143 -0.42 -3.43 -21.19
CA SER A 143 -0.88 -4.05 -22.44
C SER A 143 0.10 -3.82 -23.60
N ALA A 144 0.78 -2.69 -23.65
CA ALA A 144 1.81 -2.40 -24.65
C ALA A 144 3.14 -3.16 -24.39
N GLY A 145 3.43 -3.48 -23.12
CA GLY A 145 4.57 -4.33 -22.72
C GLY A 145 4.35 -5.78 -23.15
N ASP A 146 3.21 -6.35 -22.78
CA ASP A 146 2.85 -7.75 -23.11
C ASP A 146 2.83 -8.01 -24.62
N ALA A 147 2.38 -7.03 -25.43
CA ALA A 147 2.36 -7.14 -26.89
C ALA A 147 3.77 -7.20 -27.51
N ARG A 148 4.79 -6.68 -26.84
CA ARG A 148 6.20 -6.74 -27.31
C ARG A 148 6.89 -8.05 -26.96
N GLU A 149 6.52 -8.67 -25.84
CA GLU A 149 7.07 -9.97 -25.43
C GLU A 149 6.50 -11.13 -26.25
N THR A 150 5.25 -11.02 -26.71
CA THR A 150 4.61 -12.05 -27.56
C THR A 150 4.97 -11.95 -29.04
N GLY A 151 5.53 -10.83 -29.51
CA GLY A 151 5.92 -10.60 -30.89
C GLY A 151 7.38 -10.97 -31.26
N GLY A 152 8.18 -11.47 -30.31
CA GLY A 152 9.62 -11.77 -30.48
C GLY A 152 9.97 -13.24 -30.73
N GLY A 153 9.02 -14.07 -31.06
CA GLY A 153 9.22 -15.52 -31.18
C GLY A 153 8.88 -16.13 -32.54
N GLU A 154 9.27 -15.46 -33.63
CA GLU A 154 9.29 -16.08 -34.99
C GLU A 154 10.41 -15.45 -35.83
N GLU A 155 11.59 -16.05 -35.73
CA GLU A 155 12.58 -16.14 -36.82
C GLU A 155 13.48 -17.35 -36.57
#